data_711fdeb2b29eaa9a9351ffc4a19e2b44
#
_entry.id   711fdeb2b29eaa9a9351ffc4a19e2b44
#
_cell.length_a   1.000
_cell.length_b   1.000
_cell.length_c   1.000
_cell.angle_alpha   90.00
_cell.angle_beta   90.00
_cell.angle_gamma   90.00
#
_symmetry.space_group_name_H-M   'P 1'
#
loop_
_entity.id
_entity.type
_entity.pdbx_description
1 polymer ?
#
loop_
_entity_poly.entity_id
_entity_poly.type
_entity_poly.pdbx_seq_one_letter_code
_entity_poly.pdbx_strand_id
1 'polypeptide(L)'
;MSMSTRELGGSLPVENVQQLAAASHNFKDIPNRYIRPELDNHVVVDESLQIPIIDMTKLCSDEQSKGCLDHQELEKLHQACKHWGFFQLINHGAAQVIEEMKVVSEEFFKLPLQEKMKCGQLPNNIEGYGQAFVVSEDQKLDWGDMLFLMSLPVSLRNMRFWPNSPPHFRPTLHNYSKELHKIAMRLFSMMAINLGIEPQKLTSAYEDCNQGIRMNYYPPCVHADKVIGLTPHSDATGLTLLIQINQVQGLQIKKDAKWVPIQPISGAIIVNIGDVLEIMSNGEYSSIEHRAVINFEKERLSVAAFHNPNMTTDIGPLPDLVKTSGEKYKRLSHQEYIKLVVASKLDGKSLLDHMKITH
;
A
#
# COMPACT_ATOMS: atom_id res chain seq x y z
N MET A 1 -7.32 9.22 26.63
CA MET A 1 -8.35 8.48 25.88
C MET A 1 -7.78 8.25 24.48
N SER A 2 -7.45 6.99 24.11
CA SER A 2 -7.04 6.71 22.74
C SER A 2 -8.26 6.86 21.86
N MET A 3 -8.28 7.82 20.95
CA MET A 3 -9.26 7.83 19.86
C MET A 3 -9.17 6.50 19.12
N SER A 4 -10.28 5.80 19.00
CA SER A 4 -10.31 4.60 18.16
C SER A 4 -10.15 5.02 16.71
N THR A 5 -9.48 4.20 15.90
CA THR A 5 -9.41 4.37 14.43
C THR A 5 -10.78 4.57 13.77
N ARG A 6 -11.86 4.31 14.50
CA ARG A 6 -13.28 4.50 14.13
C ARG A 6 -13.66 5.99 13.95
N GLU A 7 -12.91 6.92 14.53
CA GLU A 7 -13.19 8.36 14.44
C GLU A 7 -12.41 9.06 13.30
N LEU A 8 -11.61 8.30 12.53
CA LEU A 8 -10.72 8.84 11.50
C LEU A 8 -11.37 9.08 10.14
N GLY A 9 -12.69 8.94 10.02
CA GLY A 9 -13.41 9.21 8.79
C GLY A 9 -14.17 8.00 8.25
N GLY A 10 -14.94 8.20 7.21
CA GLY A 10 -15.81 7.19 6.60
C GLY A 10 -15.77 7.21 5.09
N SER A 11 -16.37 6.19 4.49
CA SER A 11 -16.60 6.11 3.06
C SER A 11 -18.09 5.98 2.80
N LEU A 12 -18.61 6.67 1.79
CA LEU A 12 -20.00 6.51 1.36
C LEU A 12 -20.14 5.15 0.67
N PRO A 13 -21.27 4.44 0.88
CA PRO A 13 -21.57 3.21 0.16
C PRO A 13 -21.64 3.46 -1.34
N VAL A 14 -21.07 2.54 -2.10
CA VAL A 14 -21.10 2.57 -3.57
C VAL A 14 -21.50 1.21 -4.11
N GLU A 15 -21.84 1.17 -5.39
CA GLU A 15 -22.17 -0.06 -6.10
C GLU A 15 -21.00 -1.03 -6.11
N ASN A 16 -21.29 -2.32 -6.09
CA ASN A 16 -20.28 -3.37 -6.18
C ASN A 16 -19.75 -3.43 -7.62
N VAL A 17 -18.46 -3.17 -7.81
CA VAL A 17 -17.84 -3.09 -9.15
C VAL A 17 -17.75 -4.46 -9.81
N GLN A 18 -17.60 -5.52 -9.03
CA GLN A 18 -17.62 -6.89 -9.55
C GLN A 18 -18.96 -7.24 -10.20
N GLN A 19 -20.09 -6.78 -9.63
CA GLN A 19 -21.41 -6.92 -10.24
C GLN A 19 -21.58 -6.02 -11.47
N LEU A 20 -21.14 -4.76 -11.38
CA LEU A 20 -21.18 -3.86 -12.52
C LEU A 20 -20.41 -4.44 -13.71
N ALA A 21 -19.21 -4.97 -13.49
CA ALA A 21 -18.40 -5.58 -14.54
C ALA A 21 -19.10 -6.78 -15.18
N ALA A 22 -19.75 -7.62 -14.39
CA ALA A 22 -20.49 -8.77 -14.88
C ALA A 22 -21.74 -8.40 -15.70
N ALA A 23 -22.34 -7.23 -15.42
CA ALA A 23 -23.53 -6.70 -16.13
C ALA A 23 -23.19 -5.79 -17.31
N SER A 24 -21.98 -5.24 -17.38
CA SER A 24 -21.57 -4.24 -18.37
C SER A 24 -21.06 -4.91 -19.64
N HIS A 25 -21.86 -4.91 -20.69
CA HIS A 25 -21.48 -5.44 -22.01
C HIS A 25 -21.11 -4.32 -23.01
N ASN A 26 -21.49 -3.06 -22.71
CA ASN A 26 -21.24 -1.90 -23.56
C ASN A 26 -20.76 -0.71 -22.72
N PHE A 27 -20.07 0.24 -23.36
CA PHE A 27 -19.62 1.48 -22.69
C PHE A 27 -20.74 2.24 -21.97
N LYS A 28 -21.95 2.25 -22.54
CA LYS A 28 -23.12 2.92 -21.96
C LYS A 28 -23.59 2.32 -20.63
N ASP A 29 -23.17 1.10 -20.33
CA ASP A 29 -23.53 0.39 -19.10
C ASP A 29 -22.60 0.79 -17.94
N ILE A 30 -21.47 1.49 -18.22
CA ILE A 30 -20.54 1.95 -17.20
C ILE A 30 -21.08 3.25 -16.59
N PRO A 31 -21.33 3.30 -15.27
CA PRO A 31 -21.81 4.52 -14.63
C PRO A 31 -20.80 5.67 -14.80
N ASN A 32 -21.30 6.89 -15.06
CA ASN A 32 -20.47 8.07 -15.32
C ASN A 32 -19.44 8.37 -14.23
N ARG A 33 -19.66 7.94 -12.99
CA ARG A 33 -18.71 8.12 -11.88
C ARG A 33 -17.41 7.36 -12.08
N TYR A 34 -17.41 6.27 -12.86
CA TYR A 34 -16.22 5.46 -13.15
C TYR A 34 -15.48 5.91 -14.42
N ILE A 35 -16.12 6.71 -15.26
CA ILE A 35 -15.52 7.19 -16.50
C ILE A 35 -14.55 8.33 -16.19
N ARG A 36 -13.31 8.20 -16.69
CA ARG A 36 -12.16 9.06 -16.41
C ARG A 36 -11.70 9.74 -17.71
N PRO A 37 -12.27 10.91 -18.07
CA PRO A 37 -11.92 11.62 -19.31
C PRO A 37 -10.43 12.01 -19.39
N GLU A 38 -9.78 12.22 -18.23
CA GLU A 38 -8.37 12.56 -18.14
C GLU A 38 -7.43 11.45 -18.63
N LEU A 39 -7.90 10.21 -18.75
CA LEU A 39 -7.11 9.10 -19.29
C LEU A 39 -6.93 9.18 -20.81
N ASP A 40 -7.73 9.98 -21.50
CA ASP A 40 -7.60 10.23 -22.95
C ASP A 40 -6.36 11.08 -23.28
N ASN A 41 -5.75 11.75 -22.32
CA ASN A 41 -4.52 12.47 -22.51
C ASN A 41 -3.37 11.47 -22.77
N HIS A 42 -2.50 11.79 -23.74
CA HIS A 42 -1.36 10.97 -24.15
C HIS A 42 -0.42 10.70 -22.97
N VAL A 43 -0.68 9.61 -22.27
CA VAL A 43 0.15 9.13 -21.17
C VAL A 43 1.32 8.35 -21.73
N VAL A 44 2.53 8.84 -21.50
CA VAL A 44 3.74 8.14 -21.94
C VAL A 44 4.00 6.99 -20.98
N VAL A 45 3.99 5.77 -21.51
CA VAL A 45 4.35 4.53 -20.78
C VAL A 45 5.75 4.10 -21.25
N ASP A 46 6.62 3.81 -20.30
CA ASP A 46 7.99 3.34 -20.58
C ASP A 46 8.14 1.89 -20.08
N GLU A 47 8.03 0.94 -20.99
CA GLU A 47 8.13 -0.49 -20.71
C GLU A 47 9.60 -0.98 -20.63
N SER A 48 10.55 -0.15 -21.00
CA SER A 48 11.98 -0.51 -20.98
C SER A 48 12.57 -0.48 -19.57
N LEU A 49 11.95 0.25 -18.65
CA LEU A 49 12.40 0.40 -17.27
C LEU A 49 11.79 -0.67 -16.36
N GLN A 50 12.59 -1.14 -15.42
CA GLN A 50 12.14 -2.07 -14.37
C GLN A 50 12.65 -1.60 -13.01
N ILE A 51 11.82 -1.81 -11.97
CA ILE A 51 12.21 -1.51 -10.59
C ILE A 51 13.30 -2.47 -10.11
N PRO A 52 14.19 -2.04 -9.20
CA PRO A 52 15.24 -2.88 -8.65
C PRO A 52 14.72 -4.16 -7.98
N ILE A 53 15.54 -5.21 -7.99
CA ILE A 53 15.29 -6.46 -7.27
C ILE A 53 16.28 -6.53 -6.12
N ILE A 54 15.77 -6.74 -4.90
CA ILE A 54 16.56 -6.86 -3.66
C ILE A 54 16.45 -8.28 -3.13
N ASP A 55 17.58 -8.91 -2.80
CA ASP A 55 17.64 -10.25 -2.21
C ASP A 55 17.76 -10.17 -0.70
N MET A 56 16.69 -10.57 0.01
CA MET A 56 16.63 -10.49 1.46
C MET A 56 17.68 -11.38 2.16
N THR A 57 18.06 -12.50 1.57
CA THR A 57 19.08 -13.38 2.17
C THR A 57 20.46 -12.73 2.21
N LYS A 58 20.77 -11.84 1.29
CA LYS A 58 22.03 -11.09 1.27
C LYS A 58 22.04 -9.91 2.25
N LEU A 59 20.87 -9.44 2.68
CA LEU A 59 20.70 -8.39 3.67
C LEU A 59 20.72 -8.92 5.10
N CYS A 60 20.57 -10.25 5.29
CA CYS A 60 20.53 -10.87 6.61
C CYS A 60 21.86 -11.55 6.89
N SER A 61 22.60 -11.06 7.89
CA SER A 61 23.61 -11.86 8.58
C SER A 61 22.86 -12.74 9.60
N ASP A 62 22.70 -14.03 9.35
CA ASP A 62 22.28 -14.96 10.39
C ASP A 62 23.31 -14.94 11.52
N GLU A 63 22.86 -14.77 12.77
CA GLU A 63 23.76 -14.85 13.95
C GLU A 63 24.49 -16.19 14.05
N GLN A 64 24.02 -17.23 13.36
CA GLN A 64 24.61 -18.58 13.32
C GLN A 64 25.58 -18.79 12.13
N SER A 65 25.40 -18.08 11.05
CA SER A 65 26.39 -18.01 9.98
C SER A 65 27.20 -16.74 10.18
N LYS A 66 28.54 -16.83 10.26
CA LYS A 66 29.46 -15.68 10.25
C LYS A 66 29.39 -14.93 8.90
N GLY A 67 28.20 -14.78 8.32
CA GLY A 67 27.91 -14.07 7.09
C GLY A 67 27.97 -12.56 7.34
N CYS A 68 28.96 -11.92 6.78
CA CYS A 68 29.06 -10.48 6.70
C CYS A 68 27.86 -9.95 5.90
N LEU A 69 27.21 -8.90 6.40
CA LEU A 69 26.22 -8.11 5.66
C LEU A 69 26.77 -7.80 4.26
N ASP A 70 26.05 -8.16 3.20
CA ASP A 70 26.47 -7.85 1.83
C ASP A 70 26.33 -6.36 1.58
N HIS A 71 27.44 -5.65 1.63
CA HIS A 71 27.49 -4.21 1.42
C HIS A 71 26.99 -3.79 0.02
N GLN A 72 27.12 -4.65 -0.98
CA GLN A 72 26.63 -4.35 -2.34
C GLN A 72 25.09 -4.41 -2.38
N GLU A 73 24.49 -5.43 -1.74
CA GLU A 73 23.03 -5.53 -1.68
C GLU A 73 22.43 -4.44 -0.76
N LEU A 74 23.13 -4.07 0.31
CA LEU A 74 22.73 -2.97 1.19
C LEU A 74 22.76 -1.63 0.43
N GLU A 75 23.81 -1.34 -0.33
CA GLU A 75 23.89 -0.15 -1.19
C GLU A 75 22.81 -0.17 -2.27
N LYS A 76 22.55 -1.33 -2.89
CA LYS A 76 21.47 -1.48 -3.87
C LYS A 76 20.10 -1.17 -3.28
N LEU A 77 19.83 -1.60 -2.02
CA LEU A 77 18.63 -1.23 -1.29
C LEU A 77 18.56 0.30 -1.09
N HIS A 78 19.68 0.94 -0.70
CA HIS A 78 19.76 2.40 -0.55
C HIS A 78 19.37 3.13 -1.83
N GLN A 79 19.99 2.76 -2.94
CA GLN A 79 19.72 3.36 -4.25
C GLN A 79 18.28 3.10 -4.73
N ALA A 80 17.74 1.91 -4.44
CA ALA A 80 16.35 1.59 -4.74
C ALA A 80 15.37 2.51 -3.96
N CYS A 81 15.58 2.69 -2.66
CA CYS A 81 14.75 3.58 -1.83
C CYS A 81 14.87 5.06 -2.24
N LYS A 82 16.08 5.51 -2.59
CA LYS A 82 16.37 6.89 -2.93
C LYS A 82 15.85 7.30 -4.31
N HIS A 83 16.08 6.48 -5.32
CA HIS A 83 15.84 6.87 -6.71
C HIS A 83 14.59 6.25 -7.32
N TRP A 84 14.14 5.13 -6.81
CA TRP A 84 12.96 4.43 -7.31
C TRP A 84 11.78 4.49 -6.35
N GLY A 85 12.03 4.54 -5.04
CA GLY A 85 10.99 4.43 -4.02
C GLY A 85 10.22 3.10 -4.05
N PHE A 86 10.57 2.23 -4.98
CA PHE A 86 9.98 0.91 -5.23
C PHE A 86 11.06 -0.14 -5.53
N PHE A 87 10.84 -1.36 -5.07
CA PHE A 87 11.67 -2.52 -5.43
C PHE A 87 10.89 -3.82 -5.27
N GLN A 88 11.38 -4.90 -5.88
CA GLN A 88 10.87 -6.25 -5.65
C GLN A 88 11.79 -6.98 -4.69
N LEU A 89 11.25 -7.51 -3.61
CA LEU A 89 11.97 -8.25 -2.57
C LEU A 89 11.81 -9.75 -2.83
N ILE A 90 12.93 -10.44 -3.04
CA ILE A 90 12.97 -11.90 -3.22
C ILE A 90 13.65 -12.57 -2.02
N ASN A 91 13.48 -13.89 -1.90
CA ASN A 91 14.10 -14.72 -0.84
C ASN A 91 13.80 -14.24 0.59
N HIS A 92 12.61 -13.66 0.79
CA HIS A 92 12.16 -13.01 2.03
C HIS A 92 11.72 -13.99 3.14
N GLY A 93 11.65 -15.29 2.88
CA GLY A 93 11.32 -16.33 3.86
C GLY A 93 9.82 -16.53 4.16
N ALA A 94 8.92 -15.71 3.61
CA ALA A 94 7.48 -15.76 3.88
C ALA A 94 6.65 -16.45 2.77
N ALA A 95 7.28 -17.27 1.91
CA ALA A 95 6.62 -17.84 0.73
C ALA A 95 5.34 -18.62 1.09
N GLN A 96 5.37 -19.45 2.13
CA GLN A 96 4.22 -20.26 2.53
C GLN A 96 3.01 -19.41 2.93
N VAL A 97 3.19 -18.43 3.83
CA VAL A 97 2.07 -17.59 4.30
C VAL A 97 1.53 -16.69 3.19
N ILE A 98 2.37 -16.35 2.21
CA ILE A 98 1.95 -15.62 1.01
C ILE A 98 1.05 -16.49 0.13
N GLU A 99 1.42 -17.74 -0.14
CA GLU A 99 0.58 -18.64 -0.93
C GLU A 99 -0.75 -18.94 -0.22
N GLU A 100 -0.73 -19.17 1.10
CA GLU A 100 -1.96 -19.33 1.88
C GLU A 100 -2.85 -18.07 1.80
N MET A 101 -2.24 -16.87 1.85
CA MET A 101 -2.96 -15.60 1.76
C MET A 101 -3.56 -15.38 0.36
N LYS A 102 -2.88 -15.77 -0.70
CA LYS A 102 -3.42 -15.74 -2.08
C LYS A 102 -4.69 -16.58 -2.20
N VAL A 103 -4.64 -17.82 -1.71
CA VAL A 103 -5.79 -18.73 -1.76
C VAL A 103 -7.01 -18.15 -1.05
N VAL A 104 -6.87 -17.72 0.20
CA VAL A 104 -8.03 -17.21 0.96
C VAL A 104 -8.55 -15.88 0.40
N SER A 105 -7.69 -15.07 -0.22
CA SER A 105 -8.11 -13.83 -0.88
C SER A 105 -8.93 -14.11 -2.12
N GLU A 106 -8.50 -15.03 -2.98
CA GLU A 106 -9.28 -15.45 -4.14
C GLU A 106 -10.63 -16.07 -3.75
N GLU A 107 -10.62 -16.96 -2.77
CA GLU A 107 -11.85 -17.57 -2.24
C GLU A 107 -12.82 -16.52 -1.69
N PHE A 108 -12.31 -15.51 -0.95
CA PHE A 108 -13.14 -14.42 -0.44
C PHE A 108 -13.82 -13.63 -1.56
N PHE A 109 -13.09 -13.20 -2.58
CA PHE A 109 -13.69 -12.42 -3.67
C PHE A 109 -14.63 -13.25 -4.57
N LYS A 110 -14.48 -14.58 -4.60
CA LYS A 110 -15.42 -15.51 -5.27
C LYS A 110 -16.74 -15.74 -4.49
N LEU A 111 -16.81 -15.34 -3.22
CA LEU A 111 -18.04 -15.48 -2.44
C LEU A 111 -19.20 -14.67 -3.05
N PRO A 112 -20.46 -15.13 -2.88
CA PRO A 112 -21.63 -14.32 -3.20
C PRO A 112 -21.58 -12.94 -2.49
N LEU A 113 -22.11 -11.89 -3.14
CA LEU A 113 -22.08 -10.54 -2.57
C LEU A 113 -22.68 -10.50 -1.14
N GLN A 114 -23.76 -11.22 -0.90
CA GLN A 114 -24.38 -11.29 0.43
C GLN A 114 -23.44 -11.78 1.53
N GLU A 115 -22.54 -12.73 1.22
CA GLU A 115 -21.52 -13.21 2.17
C GLU A 115 -20.44 -12.16 2.41
N LYS A 116 -19.96 -11.50 1.35
CA LYS A 116 -19.00 -10.39 1.46
C LYS A 116 -19.55 -9.22 2.25
N MET A 117 -20.81 -8.88 2.07
CA MET A 117 -21.51 -7.80 2.80
C MET A 117 -21.69 -8.07 4.29
N LYS A 118 -21.52 -9.31 4.78
CA LYS A 118 -21.47 -9.59 6.22
C LYS A 118 -20.33 -8.88 6.93
N CYS A 119 -19.24 -8.58 6.22
CA CYS A 119 -18.14 -7.74 6.69
C CYS A 119 -18.07 -6.40 5.95
N GLY A 120 -19.20 -5.94 5.37
CA GLY A 120 -19.30 -4.68 4.65
C GLY A 120 -18.96 -3.47 5.51
N GLN A 121 -18.47 -2.42 4.88
CA GLN A 121 -18.21 -1.13 5.50
C GLN A 121 -19.47 -0.60 6.20
N LEU A 122 -19.26 0.12 7.27
CA LEU A 122 -20.30 0.86 7.99
C LEU A 122 -20.10 2.36 7.75
N PRO A 123 -21.16 3.17 7.86
CA PRO A 123 -21.05 4.62 7.82
C PRO A 123 -19.96 5.11 8.81
N ASN A 124 -19.17 6.09 8.39
CA ASN A 124 -18.06 6.66 9.16
C ASN A 124 -16.98 5.63 9.59
N ASN A 125 -16.76 4.63 8.76
CA ASN A 125 -15.70 3.65 8.96
C ASN A 125 -15.00 3.35 7.63
N ILE A 126 -13.68 3.17 7.68
CA ILE A 126 -12.86 2.80 6.52
C ILE A 126 -12.62 1.31 6.42
N GLU A 127 -12.87 0.54 7.51
CA GLU A 127 -12.70 -0.91 7.52
C GLU A 127 -13.90 -1.62 6.89
N GLY A 128 -13.65 -2.79 6.36
CA GLY A 128 -14.65 -3.67 5.78
C GLY A 128 -14.61 -3.75 4.26
N TYR A 129 -15.57 -4.49 3.71
CA TYR A 129 -15.72 -4.71 2.28
C TYR A 129 -16.49 -3.56 1.64
N GLY A 130 -15.97 -2.99 0.54
CA GLY A 130 -16.57 -1.87 -0.19
C GLY A 130 -15.55 -1.08 -0.99
N GLN A 131 -15.63 0.25 -0.95
CA GLN A 131 -14.59 1.16 -1.46
C GLN A 131 -14.15 2.13 -0.37
N ALA A 132 -12.89 2.57 -0.40
CA ALA A 132 -12.38 3.55 0.55
C ALA A 132 -12.36 4.97 -0.05
N PHE A 133 -12.38 5.97 0.84
CA PHE A 133 -12.21 7.40 0.48
C PHE A 133 -13.28 7.97 -0.45
N VAL A 134 -14.49 7.43 -0.42
CA VAL A 134 -15.63 8.02 -1.12
C VAL A 134 -16.26 9.07 -0.22
N VAL A 135 -15.94 10.33 -0.47
CA VAL A 135 -16.34 11.46 0.40
C VAL A 135 -17.52 12.27 -0.16
N SER A 136 -17.89 12.08 -1.42
CA SER A 136 -19.05 12.75 -2.03
C SER A 136 -19.69 11.89 -3.13
N GLU A 137 -20.98 12.15 -3.41
CA GLU A 137 -21.74 11.45 -4.45
C GLU A 137 -21.22 11.76 -5.85
N ASP A 138 -20.69 12.96 -6.08
CA ASP A 138 -20.17 13.40 -7.39
C ASP A 138 -18.70 13.01 -7.62
N GLN A 139 -18.07 12.35 -6.65
CA GLN A 139 -16.68 11.93 -6.76
C GLN A 139 -16.51 10.87 -7.85
N LYS A 140 -15.48 11.03 -8.68
CA LYS A 140 -15.04 9.97 -9.58
C LYS A 140 -14.52 8.79 -8.78
N LEU A 141 -14.92 7.59 -9.19
CA LEU A 141 -14.64 6.34 -8.49
C LEU A 141 -13.60 5.50 -9.22
N ASP A 142 -12.95 4.62 -8.47
CA ASP A 142 -12.03 3.61 -8.97
C ASP A 142 -12.79 2.34 -9.36
N TRP A 143 -12.38 1.69 -10.44
CA TRP A 143 -12.99 0.45 -10.94
C TRP A 143 -12.43 -0.75 -10.19
N GLY A 144 -12.92 -0.96 -8.98
CA GLY A 144 -12.49 -2.05 -8.12
C GLY A 144 -13.25 -2.11 -6.80
N ASP A 145 -13.28 -3.30 -6.23
CA ASP A 145 -13.75 -3.55 -4.87
C ASP A 145 -12.56 -3.82 -3.95
N MET A 146 -12.70 -3.55 -2.67
CA MET A 146 -11.65 -3.85 -1.69
C MET A 146 -12.21 -4.40 -0.39
N LEU A 147 -11.33 -5.06 0.37
CA LEU A 147 -11.51 -5.33 1.79
C LEU A 147 -10.36 -4.67 2.54
N PHE A 148 -10.67 -3.74 3.46
CA PHE A 148 -9.66 -3.11 4.30
C PHE A 148 -9.85 -3.51 5.77
N LEU A 149 -8.76 -3.90 6.44
CA LEU A 149 -8.77 -4.38 7.82
C LEU A 149 -7.57 -3.84 8.59
N MET A 150 -7.77 -3.37 9.80
CA MET A 150 -6.68 -3.17 10.76
C MET A 150 -6.25 -4.52 11.30
N SER A 151 -4.97 -4.88 11.09
CA SER A 151 -4.44 -6.21 11.41
C SER A 151 -3.49 -6.22 12.61
N LEU A 152 -2.74 -5.15 12.84
CA LEU A 152 -1.88 -4.94 14.02
C LEU A 152 -2.05 -3.52 14.57
N PRO A 153 -1.86 -3.32 15.87
CA PRO A 153 -1.75 -4.36 16.90
C PRO A 153 -3.04 -5.17 17.05
N VAL A 154 -2.92 -6.41 17.54
CA VAL A 154 -4.07 -7.33 17.66
C VAL A 154 -5.22 -6.74 18.48
N SER A 155 -4.90 -5.93 19.50
CA SER A 155 -5.85 -5.24 20.37
C SER A 155 -6.77 -4.24 19.65
N LEU A 156 -6.38 -3.75 18.47
CA LEU A 156 -7.18 -2.80 17.68
C LEU A 156 -8.06 -3.48 16.63
N ARG A 157 -8.00 -4.80 16.49
CA ARG A 157 -8.81 -5.54 15.51
C ARG A 157 -10.29 -5.39 15.78
N ASN A 158 -11.03 -5.02 14.76
CA ASN A 158 -12.49 -5.07 14.81
C ASN A 158 -13.00 -6.33 14.10
N MET A 159 -13.25 -7.39 14.86
CA MET A 159 -13.65 -8.69 14.31
C MET A 159 -15.00 -8.67 13.57
N ARG A 160 -15.78 -7.58 13.66
CA ARG A 160 -16.98 -7.34 12.86
C ARG A 160 -16.67 -7.30 11.36
N PHE A 161 -15.51 -6.73 10.99
CA PHE A 161 -15.09 -6.59 9.60
C PHE A 161 -14.27 -7.77 9.09
N TRP A 162 -13.79 -8.65 9.98
CA TRP A 162 -12.98 -9.79 9.61
C TRP A 162 -13.87 -10.93 9.09
N PRO A 163 -13.73 -11.37 7.83
CA PRO A 163 -14.54 -12.45 7.25
C PRO A 163 -14.51 -13.73 8.08
N ASN A 164 -15.68 -14.39 8.18
CA ASN A 164 -15.78 -15.75 8.71
C ASN A 164 -15.61 -16.80 7.62
N SER A 165 -15.81 -16.39 6.36
CA SER A 165 -15.67 -17.24 5.17
C SER A 165 -14.65 -16.61 4.22
N PRO A 166 -13.75 -17.39 3.64
CA PRO A 166 -13.55 -18.83 3.85
C PRO A 166 -13.07 -19.17 5.28
N PRO A 167 -13.23 -20.42 5.77
CA PRO A 167 -12.98 -20.78 7.18
C PRO A 167 -11.58 -20.45 7.68
N HIS A 168 -10.58 -20.55 6.82
CA HIS A 168 -9.18 -20.29 7.17
C HIS A 168 -8.75 -18.82 7.05
N PHE A 169 -9.65 -17.92 6.64
CA PHE A 169 -9.32 -16.52 6.39
C PHE A 169 -8.65 -15.84 7.60
N ARG A 170 -9.27 -15.93 8.78
CA ARG A 170 -8.78 -15.24 9.98
C ARG A 170 -7.40 -15.72 10.46
N PRO A 171 -7.15 -17.04 10.62
CA PRO A 171 -5.82 -17.52 11.01
C PRO A 171 -4.76 -17.24 9.95
N THR A 172 -5.07 -17.38 8.66
CA THR A 172 -4.15 -17.07 7.56
C THR A 172 -3.75 -15.59 7.58
N LEU A 173 -4.73 -14.68 7.66
CA LEU A 173 -4.45 -13.25 7.73
C LEU A 173 -3.63 -12.88 8.99
N HIS A 174 -3.89 -13.53 10.14
CA HIS A 174 -3.11 -13.32 11.35
C HIS A 174 -1.64 -13.69 11.15
N ASN A 175 -1.37 -14.86 10.60
CA ASN A 175 0.00 -15.33 10.34
C ASN A 175 0.69 -14.45 9.29
N TYR A 176 0.01 -14.14 8.20
CA TYR A 176 0.49 -13.26 7.15
C TYR A 176 0.88 -11.88 7.70
N SER A 177 0.02 -11.26 8.50
CA SER A 177 0.27 -9.94 9.12
C SER A 177 1.55 -9.94 9.96
N LYS A 178 1.76 -10.98 10.77
CA LYS A 178 2.95 -11.11 11.62
C LYS A 178 4.24 -11.31 10.83
N GLU A 179 4.19 -12.17 9.80
CA GLU A 179 5.38 -12.42 8.98
C GLU A 179 5.77 -11.20 8.15
N LEU A 180 4.80 -10.47 7.57
CA LEU A 180 5.10 -9.23 6.85
C LEU A 180 5.62 -8.12 7.79
N HIS A 181 5.13 -8.07 9.02
CA HIS A 181 5.67 -7.14 10.02
C HIS A 181 7.15 -7.44 10.32
N LYS A 182 7.54 -8.70 10.50
CA LYS A 182 8.95 -9.08 10.70
C LYS A 182 9.83 -8.64 9.52
N ILE A 183 9.34 -8.83 8.28
CA ILE A 183 10.06 -8.39 7.08
C ILE A 183 10.20 -6.87 7.07
N ALA A 184 9.13 -6.13 7.37
CA ALA A 184 9.16 -4.67 7.42
C ALA A 184 10.16 -4.15 8.46
N MET A 185 10.20 -4.75 9.66
CA MET A 185 11.15 -4.37 10.73
C MET A 185 12.61 -4.59 10.31
N ARG A 186 12.90 -5.69 9.61
CA ARG A 186 14.23 -5.94 9.04
C ARG A 186 14.60 -4.89 7.98
N LEU A 187 13.67 -4.56 7.08
CA LEU A 187 13.89 -3.51 6.08
C LEU A 187 14.14 -2.14 6.73
N PHE A 188 13.35 -1.75 7.74
CA PHE A 188 13.59 -0.51 8.49
C PHE A 188 14.97 -0.49 9.14
N SER A 189 15.43 -1.61 9.70
CA SER A 189 16.77 -1.73 10.28
C SER A 189 17.87 -1.51 9.23
N MET A 190 17.76 -2.14 8.05
CA MET A 190 18.72 -1.97 6.95
C MET A 190 18.69 -0.54 6.38
N MET A 191 17.50 0.04 6.26
CA MET A 191 17.32 1.43 5.84
C MET A 191 17.98 2.42 6.82
N ALA A 192 17.87 2.19 8.13
CA ALA A 192 18.54 3.00 9.15
C ALA A 192 20.06 2.94 9.03
N ILE A 193 20.62 1.73 8.84
CA ILE A 193 22.06 1.55 8.59
C ILE A 193 22.50 2.36 7.37
N ASN A 194 21.76 2.29 6.28
CA ASN A 194 22.03 3.05 5.04
C ASN A 194 21.95 4.57 5.24
N LEU A 195 21.05 5.03 6.13
CA LEU A 195 20.93 6.43 6.49
C LEU A 195 22.02 6.89 7.49
N GLY A 196 22.91 5.98 7.91
CA GLY A 196 23.97 6.29 8.89
C GLY A 196 23.46 6.58 10.29
N ILE A 197 22.31 6.00 10.66
CA ILE A 197 21.71 6.15 12.00
C ILE A 197 21.60 4.81 12.72
N GLU A 198 21.53 4.85 14.03
CA GLU A 198 21.25 3.67 14.87
C GLU A 198 19.90 3.05 14.45
N PRO A 199 19.83 1.73 14.16
CA PRO A 199 18.60 1.07 13.73
C PRO A 199 17.39 1.36 14.62
N GLN A 200 17.58 1.37 15.94
CA GLN A 200 16.55 1.64 16.95
C GLN A 200 15.84 2.99 16.74
N LYS A 201 16.56 4.02 16.22
CA LYS A 201 15.99 5.35 15.99
C LYS A 201 14.88 5.38 14.94
N LEU A 202 14.90 4.42 14.02
CA LEU A 202 13.84 4.25 13.03
C LEU A 202 12.87 3.13 13.45
N THR A 203 13.38 1.96 13.88
CA THR A 203 12.54 0.80 14.14
C THR A 203 11.59 0.98 15.31
N SER A 204 12.01 1.71 16.38
CA SER A 204 11.15 1.95 17.56
C SER A 204 9.81 2.63 17.21
N ALA A 205 9.76 3.43 16.16
CA ALA A 205 8.50 4.03 15.69
C ALA A 205 7.49 2.99 15.17
N TYR A 206 7.97 1.81 14.76
CA TYR A 206 7.18 0.77 14.10
C TYR A 206 7.05 -0.53 14.89
N GLU A 207 7.65 -0.67 16.09
CA GLU A 207 7.55 -1.88 16.94
C GLU A 207 6.09 -2.22 17.26
N ASP A 208 5.32 -1.25 17.74
CA ASP A 208 3.87 -1.35 17.95
C ASP A 208 3.11 -0.71 16.79
N CYS A 209 3.46 -1.08 15.57
CA CYS A 209 2.95 -0.44 14.36
C CYS A 209 1.43 -0.61 14.18
N ASN A 210 0.82 0.37 13.55
CA ASN A 210 -0.51 0.24 12.99
C ASN A 210 -0.40 -0.38 11.59
N GLN A 211 -0.69 -1.68 11.48
CA GLN A 211 -0.71 -2.35 10.19
C GLN A 211 -2.14 -2.43 9.65
N GLY A 212 -2.37 -1.85 8.49
CA GLY A 212 -3.57 -2.05 7.70
C GLY A 212 -3.33 -3.06 6.58
N ILE A 213 -4.31 -3.91 6.30
CA ILE A 213 -4.28 -4.82 5.15
C ILE A 213 -5.39 -4.43 4.19
N ARG A 214 -5.03 -4.13 2.96
CA ARG A 214 -5.96 -3.86 1.87
C ARG A 214 -5.87 -4.94 0.80
N MET A 215 -6.94 -5.67 0.62
CA MET A 215 -7.10 -6.61 -0.48
C MET A 215 -7.87 -5.91 -1.59
N ASN A 216 -7.34 -5.91 -2.79
CA ASN A 216 -7.95 -5.27 -3.94
C ASN A 216 -8.39 -6.30 -4.96
N TYR A 217 -9.56 -6.08 -5.53
CA TYR A 217 -10.11 -6.83 -6.65
C TYR A 217 -10.46 -5.85 -7.76
N TYR A 218 -9.81 -5.99 -8.90
CA TYR A 218 -10.03 -5.17 -10.10
C TYR A 218 -10.62 -6.07 -11.19
N PRO A 219 -11.94 -6.02 -11.42
CA PRO A 219 -12.56 -6.81 -12.48
C PRO A 219 -12.13 -6.31 -13.86
N PRO A 220 -12.15 -7.17 -14.88
CA PRO A 220 -11.89 -6.73 -16.25
C PRO A 220 -12.94 -5.70 -16.71
N CYS A 221 -12.55 -4.87 -17.65
CA CYS A 221 -13.46 -3.93 -18.30
C CYS A 221 -13.14 -3.84 -19.79
N VAL A 222 -14.14 -4.04 -20.62
CA VAL A 222 -14.00 -3.93 -22.09
C VAL A 222 -13.57 -2.53 -22.55
N HIS A 223 -13.76 -1.51 -21.69
CA HIS A 223 -13.33 -0.14 -21.87
C HIS A 223 -12.29 0.24 -20.81
N ALA A 224 -11.24 -0.59 -20.66
CA ALA A 224 -10.16 -0.40 -19.71
C ALA A 224 -9.41 0.93 -19.89
N ASP A 225 -9.46 1.51 -21.07
CA ASP A 225 -8.93 2.83 -21.44
C ASP A 225 -9.72 4.01 -20.86
N LYS A 226 -10.96 3.78 -20.41
CA LYS A 226 -11.86 4.82 -19.86
C LYS A 226 -12.03 4.75 -18.34
N VAL A 227 -11.49 3.73 -17.69
CA VAL A 227 -11.62 3.52 -16.26
C VAL A 227 -10.24 3.33 -15.63
N ILE A 228 -10.14 3.56 -14.33
CA ILE A 228 -8.89 3.31 -13.57
C ILE A 228 -9.19 2.42 -12.38
N GLY A 229 -8.31 1.46 -12.09
CA GLY A 229 -8.45 0.57 -10.95
C GLY A 229 -8.14 1.25 -9.61
N LEU A 230 -7.10 2.08 -9.61
CA LEU A 230 -6.76 2.91 -8.46
C LEU A 230 -6.15 4.22 -8.97
N THR A 231 -6.75 5.32 -8.57
CA THR A 231 -6.34 6.70 -8.89
C THR A 231 -4.86 6.91 -8.52
N PRO A 232 -4.09 7.67 -9.34
CA PRO A 232 -2.71 8.06 -9.01
C PRO A 232 -2.61 8.67 -7.62
N HIS A 233 -1.72 8.12 -6.77
CA HIS A 233 -1.49 8.57 -5.40
C HIS A 233 -0.09 8.15 -4.92
N SER A 234 0.37 8.73 -3.82
CA SER A 234 1.42 8.17 -2.96
C SER A 234 0.79 7.56 -1.71
N ASP A 235 1.49 6.60 -1.08
CA ASP A 235 0.99 5.99 0.15
C ASP A 235 1.31 6.86 1.35
N ALA A 236 0.30 7.23 2.12
CA ALA A 236 0.45 7.99 3.36
C ALA A 236 0.92 7.10 4.54
N THR A 237 1.88 6.23 4.30
CA THR A 237 2.38 5.20 5.22
C THR A 237 3.88 5.30 5.40
N GLY A 238 4.46 4.48 6.30
CA GLY A 238 5.92 4.31 6.35
C GLY A 238 6.40 3.42 5.21
N LEU A 239 5.93 2.19 5.16
CA LEU A 239 6.33 1.19 4.17
C LEU A 239 5.12 0.34 3.76
N THR A 240 4.97 0.11 2.47
CA THR A 240 3.96 -0.80 1.92
C THR A 240 4.62 -2.06 1.39
N LEU A 241 4.11 -3.23 1.79
CA LEU A 241 4.48 -4.53 1.27
C LEU A 241 3.29 -5.10 0.50
N LEU A 242 3.41 -5.21 -0.81
CA LEU A 242 2.35 -5.65 -1.70
C LEU A 242 2.66 -7.01 -2.31
N ILE A 243 1.74 -7.96 -2.20
CA ILE A 243 1.77 -9.18 -2.99
C ILE A 243 0.76 -9.10 -4.13
N GLN A 244 1.16 -9.57 -5.29
CA GLN A 244 0.26 -9.78 -6.41
C GLN A 244 -0.22 -11.23 -6.41
N ILE A 245 -1.54 -11.43 -6.44
CA ILE A 245 -2.15 -12.76 -6.33
C ILE A 245 -2.04 -13.51 -7.65
N ASN A 246 -2.37 -12.84 -8.75
CA ASN A 246 -2.29 -13.40 -10.09
C ASN A 246 -1.30 -12.63 -10.98
N GLN A 247 -0.93 -13.20 -12.13
CA GLN A 247 0.10 -12.64 -13.03
C GLN A 247 -0.42 -11.52 -13.96
N VAL A 248 -1.54 -10.89 -13.61
CA VAL A 248 -2.13 -9.81 -14.41
C VAL A 248 -1.45 -8.49 -14.04
N GLN A 249 -0.77 -7.88 -14.99
CA GLN A 249 -0.20 -6.54 -14.82
C GLN A 249 -1.26 -5.48 -14.55
N GLY A 250 -0.88 -4.43 -13.85
CA GLY A 250 -1.76 -3.30 -13.61
C GLY A 250 -1.12 -2.22 -12.74
N LEU A 251 -0.16 -2.57 -11.87
CA LEU A 251 0.57 -1.58 -11.08
C LEU A 251 1.55 -0.82 -11.96
N GLN A 252 1.47 0.51 -11.90
CA GLN A 252 2.38 1.42 -12.59
C GLN A 252 2.90 2.47 -11.61
N ILE A 253 4.18 2.80 -11.70
CA ILE A 253 4.82 3.87 -10.94
C ILE A 253 5.17 5.04 -11.84
N LYS A 254 5.22 6.25 -11.29
CA LYS A 254 5.60 7.46 -12.01
C LYS A 254 7.10 7.73 -11.85
N LYS A 255 7.85 7.63 -12.94
CA LYS A 255 9.28 7.89 -12.98
C LYS A 255 9.58 8.88 -14.11
N ASP A 256 10.23 9.99 -13.78
CA ASP A 256 10.62 11.03 -14.75
C ASP A 256 9.45 11.46 -15.67
N ALA A 257 8.29 11.73 -15.05
CA ALA A 257 7.01 12.08 -15.69
C ALA A 257 6.40 11.00 -16.60
N LYS A 258 6.94 9.79 -16.62
CA LYS A 258 6.42 8.64 -17.36
C LYS A 258 5.84 7.60 -16.41
N TRP A 259 4.91 6.80 -16.88
CA TRP A 259 4.42 5.64 -16.17
C TRP A 259 5.22 4.38 -16.52
N VAL A 260 5.77 3.72 -15.52
CA VAL A 260 6.55 2.48 -15.66
C VAL A 260 5.71 1.32 -15.14
N PRO A 261 5.30 0.37 -15.99
CA PRO A 261 4.56 -0.80 -15.55
C PRO A 261 5.48 -1.76 -14.79
N ILE A 262 5.01 -2.24 -13.63
CA ILE A 262 5.76 -3.22 -12.86
C ILE A 262 5.44 -4.61 -13.38
N GLN A 263 6.49 -5.34 -13.80
CA GLN A 263 6.44 -6.75 -14.13
C GLN A 263 6.58 -7.55 -12.83
N PRO A 264 5.51 -8.21 -12.32
CA PRO A 264 5.60 -8.92 -11.05
C PRO A 264 6.44 -10.19 -11.20
N ILE A 265 7.41 -10.35 -10.31
CA ILE A 265 8.15 -11.60 -10.17
C ILE A 265 7.32 -12.54 -9.29
N SER A 266 7.15 -13.78 -9.75
CA SER A 266 6.42 -14.79 -8.98
C SER A 266 7.03 -14.99 -7.60
N GLY A 267 6.22 -14.91 -6.56
CA GLY A 267 6.66 -15.06 -5.16
C GLY A 267 7.42 -13.87 -4.57
N ALA A 268 7.68 -12.80 -5.33
CA ALA A 268 8.27 -11.59 -4.77
C ALA A 268 7.24 -10.71 -4.05
N ILE A 269 7.71 -9.94 -3.08
CA ILE A 269 6.96 -8.84 -2.48
C ILE A 269 7.37 -7.55 -3.17
N ILE A 270 6.42 -6.78 -3.69
CA ILE A 270 6.66 -5.41 -4.15
C ILE A 270 6.66 -4.52 -2.93
N VAL A 271 7.74 -3.77 -2.71
CA VAL A 271 7.90 -2.89 -1.56
C VAL A 271 7.97 -1.46 -2.05
N ASN A 272 7.26 -0.55 -1.39
CA ASN A 272 7.38 0.88 -1.68
C ASN A 272 7.47 1.74 -0.41
N ILE A 273 8.26 2.79 -0.55
CA ILE A 273 8.39 3.87 0.42
C ILE A 273 7.10 4.68 0.45
N GLY A 274 6.59 4.95 1.64
CA GLY A 274 5.46 5.85 1.83
C GLY A 274 5.88 7.24 2.32
N ASP A 275 4.92 8.17 2.31
CA ASP A 275 5.14 9.58 2.63
C ASP A 275 5.71 9.79 4.04
N VAL A 276 5.28 8.99 5.02
CA VAL A 276 5.80 9.06 6.40
C VAL A 276 7.29 8.74 6.44
N LEU A 277 7.75 7.74 5.69
CA LEU A 277 9.18 7.41 5.66
C LEU A 277 9.98 8.44 4.85
N GLU A 278 9.41 9.04 3.79
CA GLU A 278 10.02 10.18 3.10
C GLU A 278 10.22 11.34 4.08
N ILE A 279 9.20 11.69 4.88
CA ILE A 279 9.29 12.73 5.91
C ILE A 279 10.36 12.37 6.95
N MET A 280 10.32 11.17 7.52
CA MET A 280 11.26 10.73 8.56
C MET A 280 12.71 10.67 8.06
N SER A 281 12.93 10.29 6.81
CA SER A 281 14.25 10.30 6.17
C SER A 281 14.69 11.70 5.70
N ASN A 282 13.93 12.76 5.99
CA ASN A 282 14.18 14.14 5.53
C ASN A 282 14.32 14.25 4.00
N GLY A 283 13.58 13.38 3.26
CA GLY A 283 13.58 13.33 1.80
C GLY A 283 14.77 12.58 1.18
N GLU A 284 15.54 11.81 1.99
CA GLU A 284 16.58 10.94 1.43
C GLU A 284 15.97 9.75 0.68
N TYR A 285 14.86 9.22 1.16
CA TYR A 285 14.05 8.21 0.49
C TYR A 285 12.80 8.82 -0.11
N SER A 286 12.39 8.36 -1.28
CA SER A 286 11.33 8.96 -2.06
C SER A 286 10.06 8.11 -2.04
N SER A 287 8.95 8.71 -1.62
CA SER A 287 7.62 8.16 -1.85
C SER A 287 7.18 8.47 -3.27
N ILE A 288 6.80 7.46 -4.04
CA ILE A 288 6.56 7.59 -5.49
C ILE A 288 5.07 7.46 -5.80
N GLU A 289 4.59 8.37 -6.65
CA GLU A 289 3.24 8.32 -7.19
C GLU A 289 3.04 7.05 -8.02
N HIS A 290 1.96 6.33 -7.75
CA HIS A 290 1.64 5.08 -8.43
C HIS A 290 0.14 4.93 -8.64
N ARG A 291 -0.25 4.03 -9.55
CA ARG A 291 -1.65 3.77 -9.90
C ARG A 291 -1.87 2.30 -10.26
N ALA A 292 -3.14 1.88 -10.31
CA ALA A 292 -3.51 0.60 -10.88
C ALA A 292 -4.39 0.80 -12.13
N VAL A 293 -3.96 0.24 -13.26
CA VAL A 293 -4.76 0.21 -14.50
C VAL A 293 -5.53 -1.10 -14.60
N ILE A 294 -6.61 -1.08 -15.39
CA ILE A 294 -7.49 -2.22 -15.60
C ILE A 294 -7.03 -3.03 -16.80
N ASN A 295 -7.15 -4.35 -16.69
CA ASN A 295 -7.01 -5.26 -17.82
C ASN A 295 -8.38 -5.49 -18.47
N PHE A 296 -8.42 -5.56 -19.80
CA PHE A 296 -9.69 -5.68 -20.53
C PHE A 296 -10.28 -7.10 -20.52
N GLU A 297 -9.48 -8.14 -20.24
CA GLU A 297 -9.93 -9.53 -20.24
C GLU A 297 -9.90 -10.22 -18.89
N LYS A 298 -8.93 -9.85 -18.04
CA LYS A 298 -8.60 -10.60 -16.82
C LYS A 298 -8.72 -9.75 -15.58
N GLU A 299 -9.27 -10.32 -14.54
CA GLU A 299 -9.27 -9.73 -13.21
C GLU A 299 -7.84 -9.65 -12.63
N ARG A 300 -7.57 -8.60 -11.88
CA ARG A 300 -6.32 -8.45 -11.13
C ARG A 300 -6.62 -8.42 -9.63
N LEU A 301 -5.84 -9.17 -8.85
CA LEU A 301 -5.94 -9.21 -7.39
C LEU A 301 -4.58 -8.89 -6.76
N SER A 302 -4.61 -8.14 -5.67
CA SER A 302 -3.43 -7.82 -4.87
C SER A 302 -3.77 -7.64 -3.40
N VAL A 303 -2.77 -7.83 -2.52
CA VAL A 303 -2.88 -7.56 -1.08
C VAL A 303 -1.74 -6.65 -0.68
N ALA A 304 -2.06 -5.47 -0.15
CA ALA A 304 -1.11 -4.50 0.38
C ALA A 304 -1.15 -4.50 1.91
N ALA A 305 0.01 -4.61 2.54
CA ALA A 305 0.21 -4.45 3.97
C ALA A 305 0.88 -3.09 4.23
N PHE A 306 0.15 -2.18 4.84
CA PHE A 306 0.61 -0.82 5.17
C PHE A 306 1.18 -0.80 6.58
N HIS A 307 2.46 -0.45 6.71
CA HIS A 307 3.13 -0.33 8.01
C HIS A 307 3.26 1.14 8.39
N ASN A 308 2.56 1.52 9.44
CA ASN A 308 2.52 2.87 9.96
C ASN A 308 3.12 2.94 11.36
N PRO A 309 3.71 4.08 11.78
CA PRO A 309 4.08 4.29 13.15
C PRO A 309 2.87 4.18 14.10
N ASN A 310 3.11 4.06 15.39
CA ASN A 310 2.07 4.21 16.38
C ASN A 310 1.41 5.59 16.25
N MET A 311 0.11 5.71 16.55
CA MET A 311 -0.66 6.96 16.40
C MET A 311 -0.14 8.11 17.25
N THR A 312 0.56 7.82 18.35
CA THR A 312 1.16 8.83 19.23
C THR A 312 2.58 9.23 18.82
N THR A 313 3.17 8.55 17.82
CA THR A 313 4.51 8.89 17.33
C THR A 313 4.49 10.23 16.60
N ASP A 314 5.46 11.09 16.92
CA ASP A 314 5.71 12.29 16.14
C ASP A 314 6.39 11.92 14.83
N ILE A 315 5.75 12.21 13.72
CA ILE A 315 6.36 12.13 12.40
C ILE A 315 7.00 13.46 12.03
N GLY A 316 8.23 13.38 11.56
CA GLY A 316 9.06 14.49 11.18
C GLY A 316 10.47 14.00 10.88
N PRO A 317 11.33 14.82 10.30
CA PRO A 317 12.71 14.44 10.02
C PRO A 317 13.43 13.91 11.27
N LEU A 318 14.10 12.77 11.15
CA LEU A 318 14.89 12.20 12.25
C LEU A 318 16.02 13.17 12.63
N PRO A 319 16.28 13.42 13.94
CA PRO A 319 17.21 14.45 14.39
C PRO A 319 18.63 14.33 13.82
N ASP A 320 19.09 13.10 13.58
CA ASP A 320 20.42 12.88 13.03
C ASP A 320 20.53 13.31 11.57
N LEU A 321 19.44 13.26 10.81
CA LEU A 321 19.42 13.58 9.38
C LEU A 321 19.24 15.06 9.07
N VAL A 322 18.92 15.88 10.07
CA VAL A 322 18.76 17.34 9.89
C VAL A 322 20.01 18.15 10.23
N LYS A 323 21.00 17.53 10.87
CA LYS A 323 22.21 18.22 11.37
C LYS A 323 22.98 18.97 10.28
N THR A 324 22.97 18.46 9.06
CA THR A 324 23.74 19.03 7.94
C THR A 324 22.90 19.73 6.89
N SER A 325 21.63 19.35 6.75
CA SER A 325 20.77 19.82 5.64
C SER A 325 19.56 20.66 6.09
N GLY A 326 19.38 20.82 7.41
CA GLY A 326 18.18 21.46 7.97
C GLY A 326 16.92 20.60 7.79
N GLU A 327 15.82 21.03 8.38
CA GLU A 327 14.52 20.33 8.24
C GLU A 327 13.85 20.72 6.93
N LYS A 328 13.47 19.70 6.14
CA LYS A 328 12.71 19.90 4.89
C LYS A 328 11.20 19.67 5.07
N TYR A 329 10.78 19.04 6.15
CA TYR A 329 9.40 18.71 6.44
C TYR A 329 8.98 19.20 7.82
N LYS A 330 7.68 19.51 7.95
CA LYS A 330 7.02 19.85 9.21
C LYS A 330 6.96 18.63 10.13
N ARG A 331 6.77 18.89 11.45
CA ARG A 331 6.55 17.85 12.47
C ARG A 331 5.10 17.91 12.95
N LEU A 332 4.46 16.76 13.06
CA LEU A 332 3.16 16.60 13.70
C LEU A 332 2.99 15.16 14.20
N SER A 333 2.00 14.92 15.07
CA SER A 333 1.71 13.56 15.49
C SER A 333 1.16 12.74 14.31
N HIS A 334 1.43 11.43 14.30
CA HIS A 334 0.88 10.55 13.27
C HIS A 334 -0.66 10.60 13.25
N GLN A 335 -1.30 10.76 14.41
CA GLN A 335 -2.75 10.94 14.50
C GLN A 335 -3.25 12.17 13.73
N GLU A 336 -2.57 13.30 13.85
CA GLU A 336 -2.91 14.53 13.10
C GLU A 336 -2.70 14.33 11.61
N TYR A 337 -1.60 13.68 11.22
CA TYR A 337 -1.33 13.35 9.82
C TYR A 337 -2.44 12.48 9.22
N ILE A 338 -2.84 11.41 9.90
CA ILE A 338 -3.92 10.54 9.42
C ILE A 338 -5.26 11.28 9.31
N LYS A 339 -5.57 12.23 10.20
CA LYS A 339 -6.77 13.09 10.03
C LYS A 339 -6.73 13.89 8.73
N LEU A 340 -5.57 14.43 8.36
CA LEU A 340 -5.39 15.12 7.09
C LEU A 340 -5.58 14.15 5.90
N VAL A 341 -5.01 12.96 5.98
CA VAL A 341 -5.15 11.91 4.94
C VAL A 341 -6.61 11.59 4.68
N VAL A 342 -7.37 11.29 5.73
CA VAL A 342 -8.77 10.85 5.61
C VAL A 342 -9.70 11.99 5.17
N ALA A 343 -9.39 13.23 5.52
CA ALA A 343 -10.12 14.40 5.07
C ALA A 343 -9.84 14.77 3.60
N SER A 344 -8.78 14.21 3.01
CA SER A 344 -8.34 14.51 1.65
C SER A 344 -8.84 13.46 0.66
N LYS A 345 -9.05 13.86 -0.59
CA LYS A 345 -9.20 12.92 -1.72
C LYS A 345 -7.82 12.36 -2.08
N LEU A 346 -7.78 11.15 -2.63
CA LEU A 346 -6.56 10.67 -3.30
C LEU A 346 -6.27 11.59 -4.49
N ASP A 347 -5.13 12.28 -4.44
CA ASP A 347 -4.73 13.24 -5.47
C ASP A 347 -3.21 13.37 -5.51
N GLY A 348 -2.57 12.48 -6.24
CA GLY A 348 -1.12 12.47 -6.42
C GLY A 348 -0.35 12.52 -5.10
N LYS A 349 0.50 13.52 -4.93
CA LYS A 349 1.32 13.75 -3.72
C LYS A 349 0.90 15.00 -2.93
N SER A 350 -0.29 15.51 -3.13
CA SER A 350 -0.73 16.80 -2.57
C SER A 350 -0.56 16.90 -1.05
N LEU A 351 -0.77 15.81 -0.32
CA LEU A 351 -0.61 15.80 1.13
C LEU A 351 0.86 15.88 1.56
N LEU A 352 1.74 15.15 0.90
CA LEU A 352 3.18 15.22 1.18
C LEU A 352 3.73 16.61 0.88
N ASP A 353 3.26 17.26 -0.19
CA ASP A 353 3.65 18.64 -0.52
C ASP A 353 3.21 19.64 0.57
N HIS A 354 2.09 19.40 1.24
CA HIS A 354 1.65 20.19 2.39
C HIS A 354 2.60 20.08 3.60
N MET A 355 3.30 18.95 3.71
CA MET A 355 4.28 18.69 4.78
C MET A 355 5.63 19.35 4.51
N LYS A 356 5.93 19.74 3.27
CA LYS A 356 7.20 20.42 2.94
C LYS A 356 7.27 21.80 3.57
N ILE A 357 8.46 22.16 4.05
CA ILE A 357 8.78 23.52 4.51
C ILE A 357 9.18 24.31 3.26
N THR A 358 8.39 25.32 2.92
CA THR A 358 8.77 26.30 1.88
C THR A 358 9.63 27.38 2.53
N HIS A 359 10.88 27.48 2.10
CA HIS A 359 11.80 28.56 2.47
C HIS A 359 11.59 29.79 1.61
#